data_57469b36093f3a5ea428548675a1356a
#
_entry.id   57469b36093f3a5ea428548675a1356a
#
_cell.length_a   1.000
_cell.length_b   1.000
_cell.length_c   1.000
_cell.angle_alpha   90.00
_cell.angle_beta   90.00
_cell.angle_gamma   90.00
#
_symmetry.space_group_name_H-M   'P 1'
#
loop_
_entity.id
_entity.type
_entity.pdbx_description
1 polymer ?
#
loop_
_entity_poly.entity_id
_entity_poly.type
_entity_poly.pdbx_seq_one_letter_code
_entity_poly.pdbx_strand_id
1 'polypeptide(L)'
;MMDFITSHGLDIITTVLGLVYILLEYRANIYLWLIGIVMPALDIWLYWGHGLYGDAGMAAYYTVAAVYGYAVWKFGKKHNQKAEEELPITRMRKSLYLPATVFFLVAWGLTYYILTTYTNSTVPLLDGFTNALSFVGLWALARKYIEQWFFWIIVDVVCCYLYIVKGIPFKAGLYGLYVIIAVAGYFKWKKMIKQ
;
A
#
# COMPACT_ATOMS: atom_id res chain seq x y z
N MET A 1 -30.02 3.85 -14.20
CA MET A 1 -28.57 3.94 -14.51
C MET A 1 -27.91 5.14 -13.83
N MET A 2 -28.51 6.34 -13.93
CA MET A 2 -27.96 7.54 -13.26
C MET A 2 -27.92 7.41 -11.72
N ASP A 3 -28.97 6.88 -11.11
CA ASP A 3 -29.04 6.68 -9.65
C ASP A 3 -28.01 5.67 -9.13
N PHE A 4 -27.67 4.66 -9.93
CA PHE A 4 -26.63 3.69 -9.61
C PHE A 4 -25.23 4.34 -9.64
N ILE A 5 -24.98 5.19 -10.62
CA ILE A 5 -23.68 5.92 -10.77
C ILE A 5 -23.53 6.96 -9.68
N THR A 6 -24.60 7.63 -9.26
CA THR A 6 -24.54 8.62 -8.16
C THR A 6 -24.37 7.97 -6.79
N SER A 7 -24.95 6.78 -6.55
CA SER A 7 -24.81 6.07 -5.28
C SER A 7 -23.51 5.27 -5.14
N HIS A 8 -22.90 4.84 -6.26
CA HIS A 8 -21.67 4.02 -6.28
C HIS A 8 -20.49 4.72 -6.97
N GLY A 9 -20.65 5.99 -7.34
CA GLY A 9 -19.64 6.72 -8.12
C GLY A 9 -18.28 6.80 -7.43
N LEU A 10 -18.27 7.04 -6.11
CA LEU A 10 -17.02 7.07 -5.33
C LEU A 10 -16.35 5.69 -5.29
N ASP A 11 -17.12 4.62 -5.10
CA ASP A 11 -16.58 3.24 -5.08
C ASP A 11 -15.99 2.85 -6.45
N ILE A 12 -16.63 3.27 -7.53
CA ILE A 12 -16.13 3.02 -8.89
C ILE A 12 -14.83 3.81 -9.11
N ILE A 13 -14.81 5.09 -8.79
CA ILE A 13 -13.62 5.95 -8.96
C ILE A 13 -12.45 5.41 -8.15
N THR A 14 -12.65 5.09 -6.87
CA THR A 14 -11.60 4.57 -5.99
C THR A 14 -11.09 3.21 -6.47
N THR A 15 -11.98 2.34 -6.96
CA THR A 15 -11.60 1.04 -7.55
C THR A 15 -10.75 1.24 -8.81
N VAL A 16 -11.16 2.11 -9.72
CA VAL A 16 -10.40 2.40 -10.95
C VAL A 16 -9.03 3.00 -10.62
N LEU A 17 -8.98 3.96 -9.69
CA LEU A 17 -7.71 4.55 -9.26
C LEU A 17 -6.79 3.52 -8.58
N GLY A 18 -7.34 2.62 -7.77
CA GLY A 18 -6.59 1.50 -7.18
C GLY A 18 -6.00 0.56 -8.23
N LEU A 19 -6.77 0.23 -9.28
CA LEU A 19 -6.27 -0.58 -10.40
C LEU A 19 -5.19 0.17 -11.20
N VAL A 20 -5.36 1.46 -11.45
CA VAL A 20 -4.33 2.28 -12.11
C VAL A 20 -3.07 2.33 -11.25
N TYR A 21 -3.21 2.52 -9.93
CA TYR A 21 -2.08 2.54 -8.99
C TYR A 21 -1.25 1.25 -9.09
N ILE A 22 -1.88 0.07 -8.96
CA ILE A 22 -1.15 -1.22 -8.99
C ILE A 22 -0.56 -1.52 -10.39
N LEU A 23 -1.18 -1.04 -11.48
CA LEU A 23 -0.62 -1.16 -12.83
C LEU A 23 0.62 -0.26 -13.01
N LEU A 24 0.63 0.93 -12.42
CA LEU A 24 1.79 1.81 -12.40
C LEU A 24 2.91 1.21 -11.54
N GLU A 25 2.57 0.61 -10.41
CA GLU A 25 3.51 -0.12 -9.54
C GLU A 25 4.12 -1.32 -10.28
N TYR A 26 3.29 -2.11 -10.97
CA TYR A 26 3.74 -3.22 -11.83
C TYR A 26 4.75 -2.76 -12.88
N ARG A 27 4.59 -1.54 -13.42
CA ARG A 27 5.52 -0.94 -14.39
C ARG A 27 6.69 -0.21 -13.75
N ALA A 28 6.80 -0.17 -12.43
CA ALA A 28 7.75 0.65 -11.67
C ALA A 28 7.71 2.14 -12.06
N ASN A 29 6.54 2.66 -12.39
CA ASN A 29 6.36 4.01 -12.89
C ASN A 29 6.15 5.00 -11.74
N ILE A 30 6.90 6.11 -11.72
CA ILE A 30 6.88 7.11 -10.65
C ILE A 30 5.51 7.76 -10.43
N TYR A 31 4.65 7.78 -11.44
CA TYR A 31 3.30 8.36 -11.34
C TYR A 31 2.39 7.65 -10.34
N LEU A 32 2.73 6.39 -9.91
CA LEU A 32 2.01 5.74 -8.81
C LEU A 32 1.99 6.59 -7.54
N TRP A 33 3.09 7.30 -7.25
CA TRP A 33 3.21 8.14 -6.07
C TRP A 33 2.32 9.38 -6.14
N LEU A 34 2.03 9.93 -7.33
CA LEU A 34 1.09 11.05 -7.48
C LEU A 34 -0.33 10.61 -7.09
N ILE A 35 -0.76 9.42 -7.53
CA ILE A 35 -2.04 8.85 -7.11
C ILE A 35 -2.03 8.60 -5.60
N GLY A 36 -0.95 8.02 -5.08
CA GLY A 36 -0.75 7.76 -3.65
C GLY A 36 -0.69 9.02 -2.77
N ILE A 37 -0.42 10.19 -3.34
CA ILE A 37 -0.50 11.49 -2.64
C ILE A 37 -1.91 12.06 -2.71
N VAL A 38 -2.51 12.10 -3.91
CA VAL A 38 -3.77 12.81 -4.15
C VAL A 38 -4.93 12.14 -3.43
N MET A 39 -5.05 10.79 -3.53
CA MET A 39 -6.18 10.08 -2.93
C MET A 39 -6.22 10.22 -1.42
N PRO A 40 -5.16 9.86 -0.66
CA PRO A 40 -5.22 10.00 0.80
C PRO A 40 -5.30 11.47 1.27
N ALA A 41 -4.74 12.42 0.50
CA ALA A 41 -4.88 13.83 0.84
C ALA A 41 -6.35 14.31 0.79
N LEU A 42 -7.13 13.82 -0.19
CA LEU A 42 -8.57 14.05 -0.23
C LEU A 42 -9.31 13.35 0.92
N ASP A 43 -8.88 12.14 1.26
CA ASP A 43 -9.44 11.36 2.36
C ASP A 43 -9.23 12.04 3.72
N ILE A 44 -8.09 12.72 3.95
CA ILE A 44 -7.84 13.50 5.16
C ILE A 44 -8.96 14.54 5.36
N TRP A 45 -9.26 15.30 4.32
CA TRP A 45 -10.28 16.35 4.39
C TRP A 45 -11.67 15.75 4.61
N LEU A 46 -12.00 14.65 3.92
CA LEU A 46 -13.27 13.95 4.04
C LEU A 46 -13.46 13.39 5.45
N TYR A 47 -12.50 12.63 5.95
CA TYR A 47 -12.58 11.98 7.27
C TYR A 47 -12.60 12.99 8.41
N TRP A 48 -11.78 14.05 8.30
CA TRP A 48 -11.78 15.11 9.30
C TRP A 48 -13.14 15.79 9.41
N GLY A 49 -13.78 16.10 8.28
CA GLY A 49 -15.11 16.72 8.24
C GLY A 49 -16.23 15.83 8.82
N HIS A 50 -16.02 14.50 8.86
CA HIS A 50 -16.97 13.54 9.44
C HIS A 50 -16.61 13.12 10.87
N GLY A 51 -15.58 13.71 11.49
CA GLY A 51 -15.12 13.35 12.83
C GLY A 51 -14.39 12.02 12.93
N LEU A 52 -13.98 11.43 11.81
CA LEU A 52 -13.24 10.16 11.71
C LEU A 52 -11.73 10.43 11.82
N TYR A 53 -11.30 10.92 12.99
CA TYR A 53 -9.93 11.38 13.19
C TYR A 53 -8.88 10.27 13.06
N GLY A 54 -9.22 9.03 13.42
CA GLY A 54 -8.34 7.86 13.25
C GLY A 54 -8.06 7.59 11.78
N ASP A 55 -9.09 7.57 10.94
CA ASP A 55 -8.98 7.36 9.50
C ASP A 55 -8.24 8.53 8.82
N ALA A 56 -8.51 9.77 9.25
CA ALA A 56 -7.78 10.95 8.81
C ALA A 56 -6.28 10.85 9.14
N GLY A 57 -5.92 10.33 10.33
CA GLY A 57 -4.54 10.07 10.72
C GLY A 57 -3.86 9.02 9.84
N MET A 58 -4.56 7.92 9.50
CA MET A 58 -4.04 6.92 8.57
C MET A 58 -3.86 7.48 7.16
N ALA A 59 -4.80 8.26 6.67
CA ALA A 59 -4.69 8.93 5.37
C ALA A 59 -3.52 9.92 5.34
N ALA A 60 -3.26 10.66 6.44
CA ALA A 60 -2.09 11.51 6.57
C ALA A 60 -0.78 10.69 6.50
N TYR A 61 -0.72 9.54 7.19
CA TYR A 61 0.42 8.65 7.09
C TYR A 61 0.67 8.19 5.64
N TYR A 62 -0.36 7.73 4.92
CA TYR A 62 -0.22 7.29 3.53
C TYR A 62 0.23 8.42 2.61
N THR A 63 -0.27 9.64 2.81
CA THR A 63 0.17 10.83 2.07
C THR A 63 1.66 11.11 2.29
N VAL A 64 2.12 11.10 3.55
CA VAL A 64 3.54 11.31 3.88
C VAL A 64 4.42 10.20 3.31
N ALA A 65 3.98 8.94 3.42
CA ALA A 65 4.71 7.80 2.85
C ALA A 65 4.82 7.90 1.32
N ALA A 66 3.77 8.38 0.64
CA ALA A 66 3.78 8.57 -0.80
C ALA A 66 4.69 9.74 -1.23
N VAL A 67 4.69 10.85 -0.49
CA VAL A 67 5.64 11.96 -0.71
C VAL A 67 7.09 11.47 -0.52
N TYR A 68 7.36 10.70 0.53
CA TYR A 68 8.66 10.08 0.74
C TYR A 68 9.05 9.17 -0.42
N GLY A 69 8.16 8.29 -0.86
CA GLY A 69 8.40 7.38 -1.98
C GLY A 69 8.69 8.13 -3.28
N TYR A 70 7.91 9.16 -3.58
CA TYR A 70 8.16 10.04 -4.74
C TYR A 70 9.55 10.69 -4.67
N ALA A 71 9.89 11.26 -3.52
CA ALA A 71 11.18 11.90 -3.30
C ALA A 71 12.35 10.91 -3.48
N VAL A 72 12.23 9.70 -2.91
CA VAL A 72 13.26 8.65 -3.04
C VAL A 72 13.40 8.19 -4.49
N TRP A 73 12.29 8.01 -5.23
CA TRP A 73 12.37 7.59 -6.64
C TRP A 73 12.96 8.68 -7.53
N LYS A 74 12.62 9.94 -7.26
CA LYS A 74 13.08 11.08 -8.06
C LYS A 74 14.52 11.50 -7.73
N PHE A 75 14.90 11.47 -6.44
CA PHE A 75 16.16 12.06 -5.97
C PHE A 75 17.11 11.03 -5.35
N GLY A 76 16.67 9.81 -5.07
CA GLY A 76 17.42 8.77 -4.36
C GLY A 76 18.46 8.05 -5.22
N LYS A 77 19.39 8.81 -5.82
CA LYS A 77 20.43 8.29 -6.70
C LYS A 77 21.53 7.59 -5.91
N LYS A 78 22.09 6.50 -6.44
CA LYS A 78 23.37 5.97 -5.98
C LYS A 78 24.51 6.86 -6.48
N HIS A 79 25.59 6.98 -5.69
CA HIS A 79 26.74 7.87 -5.93
C HIS A 79 27.43 7.75 -7.31
N ASN A 80 27.17 6.70 -8.09
CA ASN A 80 27.77 6.43 -9.41
C ASN A 80 26.75 6.42 -10.58
N GLN A 81 25.52 6.92 -10.40
CA GLN A 81 24.53 6.96 -11.47
C GLN A 81 24.51 8.31 -12.19
N LYS A 82 24.37 8.26 -13.53
CA LYS A 82 24.18 9.47 -14.33
C LYS A 82 22.92 10.21 -13.90
N ALA A 83 22.89 11.53 -14.07
CA ALA A 83 21.85 12.42 -13.55
C ALA A 83 20.42 12.07 -13.99
N GLU A 84 20.25 11.29 -15.05
CA GLU A 84 18.97 10.92 -15.66
C GLU A 84 18.47 9.51 -15.31
N GLU A 85 19.23 8.71 -14.55
CA GLU A 85 18.82 7.35 -14.22
C GLU A 85 17.91 7.33 -12.99
N GLU A 86 16.74 6.68 -13.11
CA GLU A 86 15.83 6.41 -12.00
C GLU A 86 16.46 5.44 -10.98
N LEU A 87 15.94 5.47 -9.73
CA LEU A 87 16.32 4.52 -8.70
C LEU A 87 16.14 3.07 -9.22
N PRO A 88 17.19 2.22 -9.24
CA PRO A 88 17.10 0.86 -9.75
C PRO A 88 16.32 -0.05 -8.81
N ILE A 89 15.62 -1.03 -9.39
CA ILE A 89 15.04 -2.13 -8.64
C ILE A 89 16.18 -2.99 -8.10
N THR A 90 16.15 -3.27 -6.79
CA THR A 90 17.19 -4.03 -6.10
C THR A 90 16.59 -5.06 -5.14
N ARG A 91 17.43 -5.92 -4.59
CA ARG A 91 17.05 -6.80 -3.48
C ARG A 91 17.35 -6.13 -2.15
N MET A 92 16.49 -6.38 -1.18
CA MET A 92 16.69 -5.92 0.19
C MET A 92 17.94 -6.58 0.80
N ARG A 93 18.78 -5.76 1.45
CA ARG A 93 19.98 -6.27 2.12
C ARG A 93 19.59 -7.15 3.32
N LYS A 94 20.30 -8.26 3.53
CA LYS A 94 20.02 -9.19 4.65
C LYS A 94 20.01 -8.49 6.03
N SER A 95 20.85 -7.48 6.23
CA SER A 95 20.90 -6.68 7.46
C SER A 95 19.62 -5.90 7.76
N LEU A 96 18.75 -5.67 6.76
CA LEU A 96 17.50 -4.92 6.92
C LEU A 96 16.31 -5.83 7.30
N TYR A 97 16.45 -7.16 7.17
CA TYR A 97 15.35 -8.07 7.54
C TYR A 97 15.03 -7.99 9.03
N LEU A 98 16.03 -8.04 9.90
CA LEU A 98 15.81 -7.95 11.35
C LEU A 98 15.16 -6.62 11.78
N PRO A 99 15.68 -5.43 11.39
CA PRO A 99 15.02 -4.16 11.70
C PRO A 99 13.58 -4.08 11.14
N ALA A 100 13.34 -4.56 9.92
CA ALA A 100 12.01 -4.57 9.33
C ALA A 100 11.03 -5.48 10.09
N THR A 101 11.50 -6.66 10.53
CA THR A 101 10.69 -7.58 11.34
C THR A 101 10.38 -6.98 12.71
N VAL A 102 11.37 -6.38 13.38
CA VAL A 102 11.15 -5.71 14.67
C VAL A 102 10.15 -4.56 14.52
N PHE A 103 10.33 -3.72 13.50
CA PHE A 103 9.39 -2.64 13.20
C PHE A 103 7.97 -3.18 12.95
N PHE A 104 7.84 -4.23 12.14
CA PHE A 104 6.56 -4.87 11.87
C PHE A 104 5.88 -5.35 13.17
N LEU A 105 6.60 -6.06 14.05
CA LEU A 105 6.04 -6.60 15.29
C LEU A 105 5.59 -5.48 16.24
N VAL A 106 6.39 -4.41 16.36
CA VAL A 106 6.03 -3.24 17.18
C VAL A 106 4.82 -2.52 16.59
N ALA A 107 4.82 -2.27 15.28
CA ALA A 107 3.71 -1.62 14.60
C ALA A 107 2.42 -2.46 14.70
N TRP A 108 2.52 -3.79 14.59
CA TRP A 108 1.38 -4.70 14.74
C TRP A 108 0.80 -4.66 16.15
N GLY A 109 1.65 -4.76 17.18
CA GLY A 109 1.21 -4.66 18.57
C GLY A 109 0.56 -3.31 18.87
N LEU A 110 1.14 -2.21 18.38
CA LEU A 110 0.59 -0.88 18.55
C LEU A 110 -0.76 -0.70 17.82
N THR A 111 -0.84 -1.13 16.58
CA THR A 111 -2.09 -1.06 15.79
C THR A 111 -3.18 -1.93 16.40
N TYR A 112 -2.84 -3.14 16.86
CA TYR A 112 -3.76 -4.01 17.57
C TYR A 112 -4.30 -3.33 18.83
N TYR A 113 -3.43 -2.72 19.64
CA TYR A 113 -3.82 -1.98 20.84
C TYR A 113 -4.75 -0.82 20.52
N ILE A 114 -4.43 -0.03 19.50
CA ILE A 114 -5.28 1.09 19.06
C ILE A 114 -6.64 0.57 18.59
N LEU A 115 -6.67 -0.46 17.76
CA LEU A 115 -7.91 -1.00 17.22
C LEU A 115 -8.82 -1.59 18.29
N THR A 116 -8.27 -2.25 19.30
CA THR A 116 -9.05 -2.83 20.41
C THR A 116 -9.52 -1.80 21.41
N THR A 117 -8.76 -0.71 21.62
CA THR A 117 -9.05 0.28 22.68
C THR A 117 -9.91 1.43 22.17
N TYR A 118 -9.71 1.86 20.92
CA TYR A 118 -10.29 3.11 20.41
C TYR A 118 -11.22 2.92 19.21
N THR A 119 -11.40 1.68 18.72
CA THR A 119 -12.27 1.41 17.56
C THR A 119 -13.20 0.23 17.80
N ASN A 120 -14.23 0.10 16.95
CA ASN A 120 -15.17 -1.01 16.96
C ASN A 120 -14.77 -2.12 15.96
N SER A 121 -13.47 -2.31 15.70
CA SER A 121 -13.02 -3.37 14.79
C SER A 121 -13.46 -4.73 15.30
N THR A 122 -14.08 -5.52 14.42
CA THR A 122 -14.52 -6.90 14.71
C THR A 122 -13.40 -7.92 14.57
N VAL A 123 -12.30 -7.56 13.91
CA VAL A 123 -11.15 -8.45 13.63
C VAL A 123 -9.81 -7.70 13.82
N PRO A 124 -9.60 -7.08 15.01
CA PRO A 124 -8.48 -6.14 15.23
C PRO A 124 -7.10 -6.77 15.05
N LEU A 125 -6.98 -8.09 15.29
CA LEU A 125 -5.72 -8.80 15.13
C LEU A 125 -5.27 -8.84 13.67
N LEU A 126 -6.18 -9.15 12.75
CA LEU A 126 -5.87 -9.26 11.33
C LEU A 126 -5.85 -7.88 10.66
N ASP A 127 -6.73 -6.96 11.04
CA ASP A 127 -6.69 -5.57 10.57
C ASP A 127 -5.37 -4.92 11.00
N GLY A 128 -4.92 -5.12 12.23
CA GLY A 128 -3.62 -4.64 12.72
C GLY A 128 -2.44 -5.27 11.98
N PHE A 129 -2.51 -6.58 11.70
CA PHE A 129 -1.50 -7.30 10.95
C PHE A 129 -1.33 -6.73 9.53
N THR A 130 -2.43 -6.56 8.79
CA THR A 130 -2.38 -6.04 7.42
C THR A 130 -1.89 -4.60 7.38
N ASN A 131 -2.32 -3.74 8.31
CA ASN A 131 -1.84 -2.37 8.42
C ASN A 131 -0.33 -2.32 8.70
N ALA A 132 0.16 -3.06 9.68
CA ALA A 132 1.58 -3.09 10.02
C ALA A 132 2.46 -3.62 8.88
N LEU A 133 1.99 -4.66 8.17
CA LEU A 133 2.71 -5.21 7.03
C LEU A 133 2.69 -4.26 5.84
N SER A 134 1.59 -3.50 5.64
CA SER A 134 1.50 -2.45 4.62
C SER A 134 2.51 -1.33 4.86
N PHE A 135 2.82 -0.98 6.11
CA PHE A 135 3.87 0.00 6.42
C PHE A 135 5.25 -0.48 5.91
N VAL A 136 5.57 -1.75 6.15
CA VAL A 136 6.81 -2.36 5.66
C VAL A 136 6.79 -2.46 4.13
N GLY A 137 5.65 -2.83 3.54
CA GLY A 137 5.46 -2.92 2.10
C GLY A 137 5.69 -1.58 1.39
N LEU A 138 5.08 -0.50 1.90
CA LEU A 138 5.27 0.85 1.37
C LEU A 138 6.72 1.33 1.49
N TRP A 139 7.38 1.07 2.61
CA TRP A 139 8.80 1.39 2.76
C TRP A 139 9.66 0.61 1.75
N ALA A 140 9.41 -0.69 1.58
CA ALA A 140 10.13 -1.53 0.63
C ALA A 140 9.87 -1.08 -0.83
N LEU A 141 8.62 -0.70 -1.16
CA LEU A 141 8.25 -0.11 -2.45
C LEU A 141 8.98 1.22 -2.69
N ALA A 142 9.03 2.12 -1.69
CA ALA A 142 9.75 3.38 -1.79
C ALA A 142 11.25 3.19 -2.05
N ARG A 143 11.83 2.08 -1.61
CA ARG A 143 13.24 1.71 -1.87
C ARG A 143 13.42 0.90 -3.16
N LYS A 144 12.36 0.64 -3.93
CA LYS A 144 12.34 -0.27 -5.09
C LYS A 144 12.92 -1.66 -4.76
N TYR A 145 12.65 -2.19 -3.55
CA TYR A 145 13.01 -3.55 -3.21
C TYR A 145 12.01 -4.54 -3.81
N ILE A 146 12.49 -5.58 -4.49
CA ILE A 146 11.61 -6.60 -5.09
C ILE A 146 10.77 -7.33 -4.05
N GLU A 147 11.27 -7.45 -2.82
CA GLU A 147 10.61 -8.12 -1.70
C GLU A 147 9.29 -7.47 -1.31
N GLN A 148 9.06 -6.21 -1.69
CA GLN A 148 7.78 -5.53 -1.48
C GLN A 148 6.59 -6.33 -2.02
N TRP A 149 6.76 -7.07 -3.12
CA TRP A 149 5.71 -7.90 -3.71
C TRP A 149 5.27 -9.03 -2.78
N PHE A 150 6.18 -9.62 -1.99
CA PHE A 150 5.81 -10.63 -0.99
C PHE A 150 4.96 -10.05 0.13
N PHE A 151 5.26 -8.82 0.56
CA PHE A 151 4.45 -8.13 1.57
C PHE A 151 3.03 -7.89 1.06
N TRP A 152 2.89 -7.41 -0.18
CA TRP A 152 1.58 -7.19 -0.79
C TRP A 152 0.81 -8.49 -1.03
N ILE A 153 1.45 -9.55 -1.50
CA ILE A 153 0.81 -10.87 -1.65
C ILE A 153 0.20 -11.32 -0.31
N ILE A 154 0.95 -11.19 0.79
CA ILE A 154 0.46 -11.60 2.13
C ILE A 154 -0.69 -10.69 2.57
N VAL A 155 -0.55 -9.38 2.44
CA VAL A 155 -1.60 -8.40 2.79
C VAL A 155 -2.87 -8.69 1.99
N ASP A 156 -2.77 -8.85 0.69
CA ASP A 156 -3.93 -9.03 -0.20
C ASP A 156 -4.64 -10.36 0.05
N VAL A 157 -3.90 -11.44 0.34
CA VAL A 157 -4.48 -12.74 0.72
C VAL A 157 -5.26 -12.61 2.02
N VAL A 158 -4.70 -11.95 3.03
CA VAL A 158 -5.39 -11.74 4.32
C VAL A 158 -6.59 -10.83 4.15
N CYS A 159 -6.48 -9.75 3.37
CA CYS A 159 -7.58 -8.85 3.06
C CYS A 159 -8.71 -9.57 2.28
N CYS A 160 -8.35 -10.41 1.31
CA CYS A 160 -9.33 -11.25 0.60
C CYS A 160 -10.13 -12.10 1.59
N TYR A 161 -9.46 -12.80 2.50
CA TYR A 161 -10.11 -13.57 3.56
C TYR A 161 -10.99 -12.69 4.47
N LEU A 162 -10.48 -11.54 4.92
CA LEU A 162 -11.23 -10.60 5.78
C LEU A 162 -12.53 -10.12 5.11
N TYR A 163 -12.47 -9.79 3.82
CA TYR A 163 -13.66 -9.32 3.10
C TYR A 163 -14.67 -10.43 2.82
N ILE A 164 -14.23 -11.69 2.70
CA ILE A 164 -15.14 -12.85 2.67
C ILE A 164 -15.87 -12.96 4.01
N VAL A 165 -15.14 -12.92 5.13
CA VAL A 165 -15.72 -13.03 6.49
C VAL A 165 -16.66 -11.85 6.79
N LYS A 166 -16.30 -10.64 6.35
CA LYS A 166 -17.14 -9.44 6.51
C LYS A 166 -18.34 -9.40 5.55
N GLY A 167 -18.52 -10.37 4.65
CA GLY A 167 -19.63 -10.44 3.70
C GLY A 167 -19.57 -9.41 2.58
N ILE A 168 -18.37 -8.99 2.15
CA ILE A 168 -18.12 -7.98 1.11
C ILE A 168 -17.44 -8.65 -0.11
N PRO A 169 -18.17 -9.47 -0.90
CA PRO A 169 -17.57 -10.33 -1.93
C PRO A 169 -16.88 -9.55 -3.07
N PHE A 170 -17.38 -8.36 -3.41
CA PHE A 170 -16.75 -7.53 -4.44
C PHE A 170 -15.33 -7.08 -4.05
N LYS A 171 -15.14 -6.66 -2.81
CA LYS A 171 -13.81 -6.32 -2.30
C LYS A 171 -12.92 -7.56 -2.19
N ALA A 172 -13.46 -8.70 -1.74
CA ALA A 172 -12.72 -9.95 -1.73
C ALA A 172 -12.20 -10.32 -3.14
N GLY A 173 -13.04 -10.21 -4.17
CA GLY A 173 -12.63 -10.43 -5.56
C GLY A 173 -11.55 -9.45 -6.03
N LEU A 174 -11.65 -8.18 -5.65
CA LEU A 174 -10.64 -7.17 -5.99
C LEU A 174 -9.28 -7.49 -5.36
N TYR A 175 -9.24 -7.87 -4.08
CA TYR A 175 -7.99 -8.27 -3.42
C TYR A 175 -7.44 -9.59 -3.99
N GLY A 176 -8.30 -10.53 -4.38
CA GLY A 176 -7.88 -11.71 -5.13
C GLY A 176 -7.20 -11.36 -6.46
N LEU A 177 -7.72 -10.36 -7.19
CA LEU A 177 -7.06 -9.82 -8.39
C LEU A 177 -5.71 -9.18 -8.07
N TYR A 178 -5.62 -8.44 -6.96
CA TYR A 178 -4.36 -7.83 -6.52
C TYR A 178 -3.28 -8.88 -6.23
N VAL A 179 -3.63 -10.02 -5.61
CA VAL A 179 -2.70 -11.15 -5.44
C VAL A 179 -2.12 -11.60 -6.79
N ILE A 180 -2.97 -11.78 -7.81
CA ILE A 180 -2.53 -12.21 -9.15
C ILE A 180 -1.58 -11.17 -9.75
N ILE A 181 -1.93 -9.89 -9.67
CA ILE A 181 -1.09 -8.80 -10.19
C ILE A 181 0.23 -8.72 -9.42
N ALA A 182 0.21 -8.90 -8.10
CA ALA A 182 1.42 -8.86 -7.27
C ALA A 182 2.39 -10.01 -7.62
N VAL A 183 1.88 -11.22 -7.85
CA VAL A 183 2.68 -12.35 -8.33
C VAL A 183 3.30 -12.04 -9.70
N ALA A 184 2.51 -11.53 -10.64
CA ALA A 184 3.00 -11.11 -11.95
C ALA A 184 4.03 -9.97 -11.84
N GLY A 185 3.80 -9.01 -10.94
CA GLY A 185 4.69 -7.89 -10.63
C GLY A 185 6.05 -8.34 -10.12
N TYR A 186 6.06 -9.31 -9.21
CA TYR A 186 7.31 -9.93 -8.74
C TYR A 186 8.15 -10.48 -9.90
N PHE A 187 7.53 -11.28 -10.78
CA PHE A 187 8.26 -11.86 -11.93
C PHE A 187 8.72 -10.79 -12.92
N LYS A 188 7.92 -9.74 -13.12
CA LYS A 188 8.32 -8.62 -13.97
C LYS A 188 9.50 -7.85 -13.38
N TRP A 189 9.44 -7.45 -12.11
CA TRP A 189 10.52 -6.73 -11.45
C TRP A 189 11.78 -7.57 -11.35
N LYS A 190 11.65 -8.90 -11.17
CA LYS A 190 12.79 -9.81 -11.20
C LYS A 190 13.57 -9.78 -12.54
N LYS A 191 12.85 -9.61 -13.66
CA LYS A 191 13.47 -9.44 -14.99
C LYS A 191 14.09 -8.05 -15.18
N MET A 192 13.61 -7.04 -14.43
CA MET A 192 14.13 -5.67 -14.51
C MET A 192 15.34 -5.44 -13.59
N ILE A 193 15.61 -6.32 -12.64
CA ILE A 193 16.85 -6.28 -11.87
C ILE A 193 17.98 -6.55 -12.86
N LYS A 194 18.78 -5.53 -13.15
CA LYS A 194 20.00 -5.67 -13.95
C LYS A 194 20.93 -6.63 -13.20
N GLN A 195 21.34 -7.70 -13.87
CA GLN A 195 22.37 -8.61 -13.42
C GLN A 195 23.69 -7.88 -13.30
#